data_8b72693e1672bdebcd25069b425d2e18
#
_entry.id   8b72693e1672bdebcd25069b425d2e18
#
_cell.length_a   1.000
_cell.length_b   1.000
_cell.length_c   1.000
_cell.angle_alpha   90.00
_cell.angle_beta   90.00
_cell.angle_gamma   90.00
#
_symmetry.space_group_name_H-M   'P 1'
#
loop_
_entity.id
_entity.type
_entity.pdbx_description
1 polymer ?
#
loop_
_entity_poly.entity_id
_entity_poly.type
_entity_poly.pdbx_seq_one_letter_code
_entity_poly.pdbx_strand_id
1 'polypeptide(L)'
;MKNIIHFSHANGFPASTYRTIFAELADDYDVRFIERIGHDARFPVTQDWPHLVEQLLDDISRSYEQPVWLVGHSLGGYLSLMAALKKPQWVKGVVMLDSPVVAGWRSSMLRVSQWTGLDERLSPAAATRTRRTQWASRDEAWRHFHSKPAFARWDERMLSDYIDFGIPQSSSDGKRALAFDRLTEYKIYKTLPHTLGSRLARGVPVPVGFIAGTHSKEIRQAGLDATRRATGGHLEWIEGSHLYPMEKPLETARAVQRMLRELERRA
;
A
#
# COMPACT_ATOMS: atom_id res chain seq x y z
N MET A 1 -25.54 6.95 7.37
CA MET A 1 -24.62 6.52 6.27
C MET A 1 -23.37 5.93 6.92
N LYS A 2 -22.78 4.88 6.34
CA LYS A 2 -21.49 4.34 6.83
C LYS A 2 -20.37 5.33 6.54
N ASN A 3 -19.36 5.36 7.42
CA ASN A 3 -18.12 6.09 7.13
C ASN A 3 -17.40 5.46 5.93
N ILE A 4 -16.83 6.30 5.07
CA ILE A 4 -16.12 5.85 3.87
C ILE A 4 -14.64 5.65 4.21
N ILE A 5 -14.11 4.50 3.81
CA ILE A 5 -12.67 4.24 3.71
C ILE A 5 -12.29 4.23 2.23
N HIS A 6 -11.37 5.09 1.82
CA HIS A 6 -10.67 4.94 0.55
C HIS A 6 -9.39 4.17 0.78
N PHE A 7 -9.33 2.94 0.24
CA PHE A 7 -8.18 2.05 0.42
C PHE A 7 -7.20 2.17 -0.74
N SER A 8 -5.91 2.29 -0.43
CA SER A 8 -4.82 2.29 -1.40
C SER A 8 -3.92 1.05 -1.21
N HIS A 9 -3.79 0.26 -2.27
CA HIS A 9 -3.08 -1.02 -2.27
C HIS A 9 -1.54 -0.88 -2.26
N ALA A 10 -0.83 -1.96 -1.92
CA ALA A 10 0.62 -2.06 -2.06
C ALA A 10 1.04 -2.24 -3.52
N ASN A 11 2.28 -1.85 -3.83
CA ASN A 11 2.85 -1.98 -5.17
C ASN A 11 2.83 -3.45 -5.66
N GLY A 12 2.31 -3.70 -6.85
CA GLY A 12 2.21 -5.04 -7.44
C GLY A 12 0.99 -5.87 -7.03
N PHE A 13 0.13 -5.35 -6.13
CA PHE A 13 -1.07 -6.05 -5.64
C PHE A 13 -2.32 -5.22 -5.95
N PRO A 14 -3.14 -5.57 -6.96
CA PRO A 14 -4.41 -4.90 -7.20
C PRO A 14 -5.30 -4.85 -5.97
N ALA A 15 -6.13 -3.81 -5.84
CA ALA A 15 -6.92 -3.59 -4.62
C ALA A 15 -7.86 -4.75 -4.29
N SER A 16 -8.41 -5.42 -5.30
CA SER A 16 -9.28 -6.59 -5.11
C SER A 16 -8.56 -7.79 -4.45
N THR A 17 -7.20 -7.79 -4.35
CA THR A 17 -6.46 -8.74 -3.53
C THR A 17 -6.83 -8.64 -2.04
N TYR A 18 -7.33 -7.50 -1.59
CA TYR A 18 -7.67 -7.22 -0.18
C TYR A 18 -9.14 -7.48 0.16
N ARG A 19 -9.91 -8.14 -0.71
CA ARG A 19 -11.36 -8.36 -0.53
C ARG A 19 -11.74 -8.99 0.80
N THR A 20 -10.94 -9.93 1.30
CA THR A 20 -11.16 -10.55 2.62
C THR A 20 -11.12 -9.50 3.74
N ILE A 21 -10.20 -8.53 3.67
CA ILE A 21 -10.15 -7.40 4.63
C ILE A 21 -11.36 -6.49 4.44
N PHE A 22 -11.72 -6.18 3.19
CA PHE A 22 -12.87 -5.31 2.90
C PHE A 22 -14.18 -5.90 3.38
N ALA A 23 -14.38 -7.22 3.23
CA ALA A 23 -15.56 -7.92 3.71
C ALA A 23 -15.72 -7.80 5.24
N GLU A 24 -14.62 -7.91 6.00
CA GLU A 24 -14.64 -7.76 7.48
C GLU A 24 -14.90 -6.30 7.90
N LEU A 25 -14.54 -5.32 7.07
CA LEU A 25 -14.80 -3.90 7.32
C LEU A 25 -16.21 -3.46 6.90
N ALA A 26 -16.89 -4.24 6.05
CA ALA A 26 -18.11 -3.84 5.38
C ALA A 26 -19.31 -3.57 6.30
N ASP A 27 -19.33 -4.12 7.51
CA ASP A 27 -20.40 -3.85 8.49
C ASP A 27 -20.39 -2.40 8.97
N ASP A 28 -19.21 -1.83 9.22
CA ASP A 28 -19.02 -0.50 9.78
C ASP A 28 -18.71 0.57 8.72
N TYR A 29 -18.07 0.18 7.59
CA TYR A 29 -17.51 1.09 6.60
C TYR A 29 -17.92 0.74 5.16
N ASP A 30 -18.04 1.76 4.30
CA ASP A 30 -18.08 1.59 2.84
C ASP A 30 -16.65 1.72 2.31
N VAL A 31 -16.07 0.59 1.85
CA VAL A 31 -14.68 0.55 1.37
C VAL A 31 -14.65 0.76 -0.13
N ARG A 32 -13.97 1.80 -0.56
CA ARG A 32 -13.75 2.17 -1.97
C ARG A 32 -12.26 2.18 -2.28
N PHE A 33 -11.89 2.01 -3.56
CA PHE A 33 -10.49 1.92 -3.96
C PHE A 33 -10.29 2.16 -5.46
N ILE A 34 -9.07 2.53 -5.82
CA ILE A 34 -8.58 2.43 -7.21
C ILE A 34 -7.99 1.03 -7.39
N GLU A 35 -8.48 0.27 -8.36
CA GLU A 35 -8.06 -1.12 -8.56
C GLU A 35 -6.55 -1.26 -8.83
N ARG A 36 -5.96 -0.39 -9.66
CA ARG A 36 -4.54 -0.41 -9.99
C ARG A 36 -3.97 1.00 -10.08
N ILE A 37 -3.43 1.50 -9.00
CA ILE A 37 -2.73 2.79 -8.94
C ILE A 37 -1.48 2.72 -9.83
N GLY A 38 -1.24 3.80 -10.61
CA GLY A 38 -0.10 3.91 -11.52
C GLY A 38 -0.31 3.33 -12.91
N HIS A 39 -1.55 2.89 -13.25
CA HIS A 39 -1.89 2.36 -14.58
C HIS A 39 -2.73 3.32 -15.42
N ASP A 40 -3.06 4.48 -14.91
CA ASP A 40 -3.73 5.54 -15.67
C ASP A 40 -2.67 6.44 -16.31
N ALA A 41 -2.66 6.51 -17.65
CA ALA A 41 -1.70 7.30 -18.40
C ALA A 41 -1.74 8.80 -18.09
N ARG A 42 -2.84 9.31 -17.55
CA ARG A 42 -2.97 10.70 -17.09
C ARG A 42 -2.06 11.00 -15.88
N PHE A 43 -1.70 9.96 -15.11
CA PHE A 43 -0.93 10.06 -13.87
C PHE A 43 0.33 9.19 -13.94
N PRO A 44 1.36 9.60 -14.69
CA PRO A 44 2.58 8.81 -14.89
C PRO A 44 3.37 8.63 -13.59
N VAL A 45 4.05 7.49 -13.47
CA VAL A 45 4.96 7.24 -12.35
C VAL A 45 6.23 8.06 -12.54
N THR A 46 6.47 9.03 -11.65
CA THR A 46 7.64 9.90 -11.63
C THR A 46 8.24 9.97 -10.23
N GLN A 47 9.43 10.57 -10.12
CA GLN A 47 10.15 10.70 -8.84
C GLN A 47 9.26 11.31 -7.75
N ASP A 48 9.32 10.77 -6.52
CA ASP A 48 8.53 11.18 -5.35
C ASP A 48 6.99 11.05 -5.53
N TRP A 49 6.50 10.41 -6.58
CA TRP A 49 5.09 10.03 -6.84
C TRP A 49 4.04 11.17 -6.87
N PRO A 50 4.34 12.38 -7.33
CA PRO A 50 3.37 13.47 -7.29
C PRO A 50 2.09 13.15 -8.07
N HIS A 51 2.20 12.50 -9.24
CA HIS A 51 1.05 12.17 -10.08
C HIS A 51 0.24 10.99 -9.53
N LEU A 52 0.85 10.05 -8.80
CA LEU A 52 0.09 9.00 -8.11
C LEU A 52 -0.76 9.59 -6.97
N VAL A 53 -0.24 10.62 -6.29
CA VAL A 53 -1.01 11.38 -5.31
C VAL A 53 -2.15 12.14 -5.98
N GLU A 54 -1.91 12.70 -7.17
CA GLU A 54 -2.95 13.36 -7.97
C GLU A 54 -4.02 12.37 -8.43
N GLN A 55 -3.65 11.15 -8.86
CA GLN A 55 -4.61 10.09 -9.18
C GLN A 55 -5.54 9.79 -8.00
N LEU A 56 -4.97 9.63 -6.80
CA LEU A 56 -5.75 9.39 -5.58
C LEU A 56 -6.68 10.56 -5.27
N LEU A 57 -6.18 11.78 -5.35
CA LEU A 57 -6.98 12.98 -5.07
C LEU A 57 -8.05 13.24 -6.14
N ASP A 58 -7.78 12.95 -7.42
CA ASP A 58 -8.77 13.05 -8.51
C ASP A 58 -9.94 12.08 -8.26
N ASP A 59 -9.64 10.83 -7.88
CA ASP A 59 -10.66 9.84 -7.54
C ASP A 59 -11.49 10.26 -6.31
N ILE A 60 -10.84 10.72 -5.24
CA ILE A 60 -11.51 11.21 -4.03
C ILE A 60 -12.44 12.37 -4.37
N SER A 61 -11.96 13.38 -5.13
CA SER A 61 -12.74 14.57 -5.44
C SER A 61 -13.96 14.32 -6.31
N ARG A 62 -13.93 13.27 -7.14
CA ARG A 62 -15.04 12.88 -8.01
C ARG A 62 -16.04 11.98 -7.32
N SER A 63 -15.58 11.20 -6.33
CA SER A 63 -16.37 10.13 -5.74
C SER A 63 -17.06 10.53 -4.44
N TYR A 64 -16.56 11.60 -3.74
CA TYR A 64 -17.05 11.93 -2.41
C TYR A 64 -17.28 13.43 -2.22
N GLU A 65 -18.39 13.76 -1.59
CA GLU A 65 -18.74 15.13 -1.21
C GLU A 65 -18.20 15.51 0.18
N GLN A 66 -17.81 14.55 0.99
CA GLN A 66 -17.34 14.72 2.36
C GLN A 66 -15.94 14.13 2.54
N PRO A 67 -15.18 14.60 3.54
CA PRO A 67 -13.88 14.00 3.87
C PRO A 67 -14.01 12.52 4.21
N VAL A 68 -13.01 11.72 3.78
CA VAL A 68 -12.98 10.26 3.95
C VAL A 68 -11.77 9.80 4.77
N TRP A 69 -11.85 8.61 5.34
CA TRP A 69 -10.71 7.94 5.91
C TRP A 69 -9.84 7.36 4.79
N LEU A 70 -8.52 7.57 4.88
CA LEU A 70 -7.55 6.94 3.99
C LEU A 70 -6.87 5.79 4.72
N VAL A 71 -6.95 4.60 4.15
CA VAL A 71 -6.23 3.42 4.64
C VAL A 71 -5.34 2.90 3.53
N GLY A 72 -4.05 2.69 3.80
CA GLY A 72 -3.16 2.26 2.74
C GLY A 72 -2.04 1.35 3.20
N HIS A 73 -1.74 0.35 2.38
CA HIS A 73 -0.65 -0.60 2.62
C HIS A 73 0.59 -0.23 1.79
N SER A 74 1.76 -0.17 2.44
CA SER A 74 3.03 0.07 1.75
C SER A 74 2.99 1.34 0.86
N LEU A 75 3.08 1.22 -0.46
CA LEU A 75 2.83 2.31 -1.42
C LEU A 75 1.59 3.13 -1.05
N GLY A 76 0.48 2.44 -0.79
CA GLY A 76 -0.81 3.06 -0.49
C GLY A 76 -0.79 3.92 0.77
N GLY A 77 -0.05 3.50 1.81
CA GLY A 77 0.12 4.30 3.03
C GLY A 77 0.90 5.59 2.79
N TYR A 78 1.95 5.54 1.97
CA TYR A 78 2.67 6.75 1.55
C TYR A 78 1.76 7.70 0.76
N LEU A 79 1.00 7.18 -0.22
CA LEU A 79 0.09 8.00 -1.04
C LEU A 79 -0.99 8.63 -0.18
N SER A 80 -1.58 7.88 0.76
CA SER A 80 -2.58 8.38 1.72
C SER A 80 -2.03 9.52 2.56
N LEU A 81 -0.83 9.36 3.13
CA LEU A 81 -0.17 10.40 3.91
C LEU A 81 0.13 11.66 3.08
N MET A 82 0.65 11.47 1.85
CA MET A 82 0.97 12.57 0.94
C MET A 82 -0.30 13.30 0.45
N ALA A 83 -1.40 12.58 0.23
CA ALA A 83 -2.70 13.16 -0.10
C ALA A 83 -3.24 14.01 1.06
N ALA A 84 -3.15 13.52 2.29
CA ALA A 84 -3.54 14.27 3.50
C ALA A 84 -2.73 15.55 3.70
N LEU A 85 -1.41 15.52 3.41
CA LEU A 85 -0.56 16.72 3.42
C LEU A 85 -0.92 17.73 2.32
N LYS A 86 -1.40 17.27 1.17
CA LYS A 86 -1.73 18.12 0.01
C LYS A 86 -3.15 18.69 0.07
N LYS A 87 -4.13 17.91 0.56
CA LYS A 87 -5.55 18.25 0.63
C LYS A 87 -6.19 17.77 1.94
N PRO A 88 -5.78 18.33 3.08
CA PRO A 88 -6.27 17.89 4.39
C PRO A 88 -7.79 18.00 4.55
N GLN A 89 -8.41 18.97 3.89
CA GLN A 89 -9.87 19.17 3.94
C GLN A 89 -10.68 18.03 3.32
N TRP A 90 -10.06 17.10 2.58
CA TRP A 90 -10.72 15.94 1.98
C TRP A 90 -10.49 14.66 2.79
N VAL A 91 -9.71 14.74 3.87
CA VAL A 91 -9.23 13.57 4.63
C VAL A 91 -9.60 13.69 6.09
N LYS A 92 -10.38 12.75 6.62
CA LYS A 92 -10.70 12.66 8.06
C LYS A 92 -9.48 12.24 8.87
N GLY A 93 -8.68 11.33 8.34
CA GLY A 93 -7.46 10.81 8.93
C GLY A 93 -6.88 9.68 8.08
N VAL A 94 -5.72 9.20 8.48
CA VAL A 94 -4.93 8.21 7.74
C VAL A 94 -4.56 7.03 8.63
N VAL A 95 -4.75 5.79 8.13
CA VAL A 95 -4.17 4.59 8.74
C VAL A 95 -3.19 3.96 7.75
N MET A 96 -1.92 3.90 8.15
CA MET A 96 -0.82 3.36 7.36
C MET A 96 -0.52 1.93 7.78
N LEU A 97 -0.61 0.98 6.85
CA LEU A 97 -0.27 -0.42 7.06
C LEU A 97 1.16 -0.67 6.56
N ASP A 98 2.08 -0.88 7.45
CA ASP A 98 3.51 -1.13 7.19
C ASP A 98 4.16 -0.21 6.15
N SER A 99 3.92 1.08 6.28
CA SER A 99 4.46 2.14 5.41
C SER A 99 5.36 3.08 6.21
N PRO A 100 6.50 2.62 6.75
CA PRO A 100 7.33 3.42 7.64
C PRO A 100 7.98 4.59 6.91
N VAL A 101 7.92 5.78 7.48
CA VAL A 101 8.46 6.99 6.86
C VAL A 101 9.98 7.01 6.91
N VAL A 102 10.63 7.08 5.74
CA VAL A 102 12.08 7.24 5.63
C VAL A 102 12.45 8.71 5.83
N ALA A 103 13.35 8.99 6.78
CA ALA A 103 13.77 10.36 7.10
C ALA A 103 15.25 10.44 7.54
N GLY A 104 15.76 11.67 7.63
CA GLY A 104 17.13 11.95 8.08
C GLY A 104 18.18 11.35 7.13
N TRP A 105 19.28 10.85 7.68
CA TRP A 105 20.38 10.28 6.91
C TRP A 105 19.96 9.08 6.02
N ARG A 106 18.93 8.31 6.44
CA ARG A 106 18.39 7.20 5.65
C ARG A 106 17.73 7.68 4.35
N SER A 107 17.06 8.84 4.36
CA SER A 107 16.49 9.42 3.12
C SER A 107 17.59 9.93 2.19
N SER A 108 18.70 10.44 2.73
CA SER A 108 19.87 10.81 1.94
C SER A 108 20.55 9.58 1.32
N MET A 109 20.68 8.48 2.06
CA MET A 109 21.17 7.21 1.54
C MET A 109 20.27 6.66 0.43
N LEU A 110 18.94 6.69 0.62
CA LEU A 110 17.98 6.27 -0.39
C LEU A 110 18.17 7.09 -1.67
N ARG A 111 18.28 8.42 -1.55
CA ARG A 111 18.53 9.30 -2.69
C ARG A 111 19.83 8.96 -3.43
N VAL A 112 20.93 8.74 -2.69
CA VAL A 112 22.21 8.35 -3.28
C VAL A 112 22.14 7.00 -3.96
N SER A 113 21.48 6.00 -3.33
CA SER A 113 21.33 4.67 -3.92
C SER A 113 20.50 4.69 -5.21
N GLN A 114 19.44 5.50 -5.26
CA GLN A 114 18.66 5.72 -6.47
C GLN A 114 19.48 6.38 -7.58
N TRP A 115 20.30 7.37 -7.23
CA TRP A 115 21.15 8.07 -8.18
C TRP A 115 22.29 7.19 -8.73
N THR A 116 22.86 6.32 -7.91
CA THR A 116 23.95 5.40 -8.30
C THR A 116 23.47 4.07 -8.90
N GLY A 117 22.16 3.77 -8.85
CA GLY A 117 21.59 2.50 -9.28
C GLY A 117 21.86 1.32 -8.33
N LEU A 118 22.47 1.56 -7.17
CA LEU A 118 22.71 0.51 -6.16
C LEU A 118 21.40 -0.02 -5.55
N ASP A 119 20.32 0.76 -5.57
CA ASP A 119 18.98 0.35 -5.16
C ASP A 119 18.46 -0.83 -5.98
N GLU A 120 18.86 -0.99 -7.24
CA GLU A 120 18.47 -2.15 -8.07
C GLU A 120 18.92 -3.49 -7.48
N ARG A 121 20.07 -3.51 -6.78
CA ARG A 121 20.62 -4.73 -6.17
C ARG A 121 20.05 -5.02 -4.78
N LEU A 122 19.52 -4.00 -4.10
CA LEU A 122 19.10 -4.06 -2.70
C LEU A 122 17.57 -4.04 -2.53
N SER A 123 16.83 -3.65 -3.57
CA SER A 123 15.37 -3.54 -3.54
C SER A 123 14.67 -4.64 -4.34
N PRO A 124 13.37 -4.86 -4.15
CA PRO A 124 12.56 -5.74 -4.98
C PRO A 124 12.51 -5.35 -6.47
N ALA A 125 12.97 -4.13 -6.83
CA ALA A 125 12.90 -3.58 -8.18
C ALA A 125 13.51 -4.51 -9.25
N ALA A 126 14.70 -5.06 -8.99
CA ALA A 126 15.35 -5.97 -9.95
C ALA A 126 14.49 -7.23 -10.22
N ALA A 127 13.90 -7.79 -9.16
CA ALA A 127 13.07 -8.98 -9.26
C ALA A 127 11.77 -8.71 -10.06
N THR A 128 11.24 -7.48 -10.02
CA THR A 128 10.02 -7.14 -10.77
C THR A 128 10.24 -7.13 -12.28
N ARG A 129 11.42 -6.72 -12.75
CA ARG A 129 11.74 -6.66 -14.19
C ARG A 129 11.74 -8.02 -14.88
N THR A 130 12.12 -9.06 -14.16
CA THR A 130 12.30 -10.42 -14.69
C THR A 130 11.23 -11.40 -14.24
N ARG A 131 10.27 -10.94 -13.41
CA ARG A 131 9.22 -11.83 -12.90
C ARG A 131 8.36 -12.39 -14.03
N ARG A 132 7.92 -13.62 -13.84
CA ARG A 132 6.98 -14.27 -14.75
C ARG A 132 5.67 -13.49 -14.80
N THR A 133 5.09 -13.36 -15.99
CA THR A 133 3.88 -12.58 -16.27
C THR A 133 2.72 -13.41 -16.82
N GLN A 134 2.94 -14.68 -17.18
CA GLN A 134 1.92 -15.54 -17.80
C GLN A 134 1.93 -16.94 -17.21
N TRP A 135 0.76 -17.55 -17.11
CA TRP A 135 0.52 -18.93 -16.64
C TRP A 135 -0.52 -19.59 -17.53
N ALA A 136 -0.40 -20.90 -17.74
CA ALA A 136 -1.31 -21.67 -18.58
C ALA A 136 -2.69 -21.84 -17.95
N SER A 137 -2.79 -21.80 -16.60
CA SER A 137 -4.04 -21.99 -15.89
C SER A 137 -4.03 -21.31 -14.53
N ARG A 138 -5.20 -21.24 -13.86
CA ARG A 138 -5.33 -20.81 -12.46
C ARG A 138 -4.52 -21.68 -11.52
N ASP A 139 -4.55 -23.00 -11.72
CA ASP A 139 -3.84 -23.96 -10.86
C ASP A 139 -2.33 -23.86 -11.02
N GLU A 140 -1.84 -23.56 -12.21
CA GLU A 140 -0.41 -23.29 -12.41
C GLU A 140 0.01 -21.99 -11.70
N ALA A 141 -0.77 -20.94 -11.80
CA ALA A 141 -0.51 -19.69 -11.08
C ALA A 141 -0.54 -19.92 -9.56
N TRP A 142 -1.53 -20.66 -9.06
CA TRP A 142 -1.62 -21.02 -7.64
C TRP A 142 -0.38 -21.74 -7.16
N ARG A 143 0.00 -22.86 -7.80
CA ARG A 143 1.20 -23.63 -7.44
C ARG A 143 2.47 -22.78 -7.49
N HIS A 144 2.59 -21.93 -8.48
CA HIS A 144 3.75 -21.05 -8.64
C HIS A 144 3.89 -20.07 -7.47
N PHE A 145 2.80 -19.45 -7.01
CA PHE A 145 2.87 -18.50 -5.90
C PHE A 145 2.92 -19.20 -4.55
N HIS A 146 2.10 -20.21 -4.34
CA HIS A 146 2.06 -20.97 -3.09
C HIS A 146 3.43 -21.63 -2.74
N SER A 147 4.22 -22.02 -3.73
CA SER A 147 5.58 -22.55 -3.51
C SER A 147 6.61 -21.49 -3.08
N LYS A 148 6.31 -20.22 -3.16
CA LYS A 148 7.23 -19.16 -2.77
C LYS A 148 7.11 -18.85 -1.28
N PRO A 149 8.22 -18.77 -0.51
CA PRO A 149 8.18 -18.58 0.94
C PRO A 149 7.38 -17.36 1.41
N ALA A 150 7.38 -16.27 0.62
CA ALA A 150 6.63 -15.06 0.96
C ALA A 150 5.12 -15.29 0.88
N PHE A 151 4.64 -16.04 -0.13
CA PHE A 151 3.22 -16.30 -0.36
C PHE A 151 2.70 -17.53 0.41
N ALA A 152 3.58 -18.47 0.78
CA ALA A 152 3.22 -19.65 1.55
C ALA A 152 2.68 -19.31 2.96
N ARG A 153 2.90 -18.09 3.44
CA ARG A 153 2.38 -17.60 4.73
C ARG A 153 1.06 -16.84 4.62
N TRP A 154 0.59 -16.60 3.39
CA TRP A 154 -0.65 -15.88 3.18
C TRP A 154 -1.86 -16.71 3.60
N ASP A 155 -2.90 -16.04 4.06
CA ASP A 155 -4.23 -16.64 4.14
C ASP A 155 -4.66 -17.11 2.75
N GLU A 156 -5.21 -18.31 2.65
CA GLU A 156 -5.55 -18.94 1.36
C GLU A 156 -6.57 -18.10 0.58
N ARG A 157 -7.48 -17.39 1.26
CA ARG A 157 -8.45 -16.48 0.62
C ARG A 157 -7.75 -15.32 -0.05
N MET A 158 -6.74 -14.73 0.63
CA MET A 158 -5.94 -13.63 0.07
C MET A 158 -5.11 -14.09 -1.13
N LEU A 159 -4.55 -15.29 -1.07
CA LEU A 159 -3.84 -15.87 -2.21
C LEU A 159 -4.80 -16.17 -3.36
N SER A 160 -6.01 -16.69 -3.07
CA SER A 160 -7.06 -16.90 -4.07
C SER A 160 -7.45 -15.59 -4.76
N ASP A 161 -7.72 -14.54 -3.98
CA ASP A 161 -8.05 -13.20 -4.51
C ASP A 161 -6.90 -12.64 -5.37
N TYR A 162 -5.65 -12.80 -4.92
CA TYR A 162 -4.50 -12.39 -5.73
C TYR A 162 -4.40 -13.15 -7.07
N ILE A 163 -4.67 -14.46 -7.07
CA ILE A 163 -4.68 -15.25 -8.31
C ILE A 163 -5.85 -14.83 -9.22
N ASP A 164 -7.00 -14.52 -8.65
CA ASP A 164 -8.18 -14.21 -9.45
C ASP A 164 -8.17 -12.77 -10.00
N PHE A 165 -7.69 -11.79 -9.22
CA PHE A 165 -7.68 -10.38 -9.59
C PHE A 165 -6.29 -9.86 -10.03
N GLY A 166 -5.21 -10.40 -9.45
CA GLY A 166 -3.84 -10.04 -9.82
C GLY A 166 -3.32 -10.80 -11.04
N ILE A 167 -3.94 -11.97 -11.36
CA ILE A 167 -3.57 -12.81 -12.51
C ILE A 167 -4.85 -13.28 -13.21
N PRO A 168 -5.68 -12.36 -13.69
CA PRO A 168 -6.94 -12.70 -14.33
C PRO A 168 -6.73 -13.51 -15.60
N GLN A 169 -7.80 -14.15 -16.06
CA GLN A 169 -7.82 -14.80 -17.36
C GLN A 169 -7.60 -13.77 -18.48
N SER A 170 -6.65 -14.03 -19.36
CA SER A 170 -6.24 -13.11 -20.43
C SER A 170 -6.69 -13.56 -21.82
N SER A 171 -7.16 -14.80 -21.95
CA SER A 171 -7.61 -15.39 -23.22
C SER A 171 -8.66 -16.49 -22.98
N SER A 172 -9.42 -16.82 -24.02
CA SER A 172 -10.49 -17.85 -23.98
C SER A 172 -9.98 -19.26 -23.72
N ASP A 173 -8.69 -19.54 -23.94
CA ASP A 173 -8.05 -20.84 -23.69
C ASP A 173 -7.62 -21.05 -22.21
N GLY A 174 -8.03 -20.16 -21.31
CA GLY A 174 -7.77 -20.26 -19.88
C GLY A 174 -6.42 -19.71 -19.43
N LYS A 175 -5.58 -19.21 -20.33
CA LYS A 175 -4.33 -18.55 -19.99
C LYS A 175 -4.57 -17.33 -19.12
N ARG A 176 -3.65 -17.10 -18.21
CA ARG A 176 -3.70 -15.99 -17.24
C ARG A 176 -2.48 -15.10 -17.39
N ALA A 177 -2.66 -13.81 -17.15
CA ALA A 177 -1.59 -12.84 -17.22
C ALA A 177 -1.62 -11.90 -16.00
N LEU A 178 -0.44 -11.40 -15.63
CA LEU A 178 -0.29 -10.44 -14.55
C LEU A 178 -1.06 -9.15 -14.88
N ALA A 179 -1.99 -8.76 -14.03
CA ALA A 179 -2.80 -7.55 -14.20
C ALA A 179 -1.99 -6.28 -13.92
N PHE A 180 -1.08 -6.34 -12.95
CA PHE A 180 -0.21 -5.24 -12.62
C PHE A 180 1.04 -5.27 -13.52
N ASP A 181 1.22 -4.22 -14.34
CA ASP A 181 2.35 -4.16 -15.26
C ASP A 181 3.69 -4.14 -14.50
N ARG A 182 4.60 -5.04 -14.86
CA ARG A 182 5.88 -5.20 -14.17
C ARG A 182 6.80 -3.98 -14.31
N LEU A 183 6.71 -3.22 -15.41
CA LEU A 183 7.51 -2.03 -15.62
C LEU A 183 6.98 -0.87 -14.78
N THR A 184 5.67 -0.77 -14.63
CA THR A 184 5.02 0.18 -13.70
C THR A 184 5.42 -0.15 -12.26
N GLU A 185 5.34 -1.42 -11.86
CA GLU A 185 5.79 -1.88 -10.54
C GLU A 185 7.26 -1.53 -10.29
N TYR A 186 8.13 -1.80 -11.27
CA TYR A 186 9.55 -1.44 -11.22
C TYR A 186 9.77 0.06 -11.05
N LYS A 187 9.08 0.90 -11.87
CA LYS A 187 9.19 2.36 -11.80
C LYS A 187 8.78 2.89 -10.42
N ILE A 188 7.71 2.36 -9.83
CA ILE A 188 7.27 2.74 -8.48
C ILE A 188 8.39 2.49 -7.46
N TYR A 189 9.05 1.34 -7.47
CA TYR A 189 10.19 1.08 -6.58
C TYR A 189 11.37 2.02 -6.83
N LYS A 190 11.68 2.31 -8.10
CA LYS A 190 12.80 3.20 -8.48
C LYS A 190 12.60 4.66 -8.07
N THR A 191 11.37 5.10 -7.93
CA THR A 191 11.01 6.49 -7.70
C THR A 191 10.48 6.75 -6.29
N LEU A 192 10.81 5.85 -5.33
CA LEU A 192 10.37 5.92 -3.93
C LEU A 192 10.63 7.30 -3.31
N PRO A 193 9.64 7.92 -2.64
CA PRO A 193 9.79 9.24 -2.05
C PRO A 193 10.89 9.29 -0.99
N HIS A 194 11.90 10.13 -1.22
CA HIS A 194 12.96 10.40 -0.25
C HIS A 194 12.76 11.76 0.46
N THR A 195 11.83 12.59 -0.02
CA THR A 195 11.56 13.92 0.54
C THR A 195 10.44 13.93 1.59
N LEU A 196 9.68 12.85 1.74
CA LEU A 196 8.51 12.82 2.61
C LEU A 196 8.86 13.12 4.08
N GLY A 197 9.94 12.56 4.59
CA GLY A 197 10.36 12.79 5.98
C GLY A 197 10.60 14.27 6.32
N SER A 198 11.16 15.07 5.40
CA SER A 198 11.35 16.50 5.59
C SER A 198 10.04 17.29 5.53
N ARG A 199 9.07 16.84 4.71
CA ARG A 199 7.75 17.47 4.62
C ARG A 199 6.94 17.30 5.92
N LEU A 200 7.17 16.20 6.65
CA LEU A 200 6.52 15.90 7.93
C LEU A 200 7.08 16.70 9.12
N ALA A 201 8.17 17.44 8.93
CA ALA A 201 8.74 18.28 10.00
C ALA A 201 7.76 19.31 10.58
N ARG A 202 6.74 19.71 9.80
CA ARG A 202 5.68 20.64 10.21
C ARG A 202 4.46 19.94 10.83
N GLY A 203 4.52 18.62 11.05
CA GLY A 203 3.39 17.79 11.46
C GLY A 203 2.49 17.38 10.30
N VAL A 204 1.47 16.61 10.62
CA VAL A 204 0.41 16.19 9.69
C VAL A 204 -0.88 16.86 10.14
N PRO A 205 -1.62 17.52 9.24
CA PRO A 205 -2.80 18.33 9.61
C PRO A 205 -4.05 17.50 9.93
N VAL A 206 -3.96 16.17 9.87
CA VAL A 206 -5.05 15.23 10.19
C VAL A 206 -4.53 14.13 11.12
N PRO A 207 -5.39 13.44 11.87
CA PRO A 207 -4.99 12.28 12.68
C PRO A 207 -4.36 11.17 11.81
N VAL A 208 -3.26 10.60 12.28
CA VAL A 208 -2.55 9.50 11.59
C VAL A 208 -2.29 8.36 12.55
N GLY A 209 -2.59 7.13 12.13
CA GLY A 209 -2.23 5.90 12.82
C GLY A 209 -1.32 5.02 11.96
N PHE A 210 -0.55 4.18 12.61
CA PHE A 210 0.35 3.24 11.95
C PHE A 210 0.19 1.84 12.53
N ILE A 211 -0.02 0.85 11.68
CA ILE A 211 -0.07 -0.56 12.07
C ILE A 211 1.15 -1.24 11.46
N ALA A 212 1.97 -1.85 12.30
CA ALA A 212 3.30 -2.37 12.00
C ALA A 212 3.33 -3.90 12.01
N GLY A 213 4.06 -4.51 11.09
CA GLY A 213 4.43 -5.92 11.16
C GLY A 213 5.64 -6.15 12.07
N THR A 214 5.54 -7.07 13.07
CA THR A 214 6.64 -7.33 14.02
C THR A 214 7.93 -7.82 13.35
N HIS A 215 7.81 -8.46 12.19
CA HIS A 215 8.93 -9.01 11.42
C HIS A 215 9.22 -8.21 10.14
N SER A 216 8.65 -7.00 9.98
CA SER A 216 8.88 -6.14 8.81
C SER A 216 10.35 -5.78 8.65
N LYS A 217 10.90 -6.07 7.48
CA LYS A 217 12.25 -5.63 7.09
C LYS A 217 12.28 -4.14 6.76
N GLU A 218 11.19 -3.65 6.19
CA GLU A 218 10.97 -2.27 5.78
C GLU A 218 11.05 -1.33 6.99
N ILE A 219 10.42 -1.71 8.10
CA ILE A 219 10.52 -0.97 9.38
C ILE A 219 11.95 -0.95 9.91
N ARG A 220 12.65 -2.10 9.86
CA ARG A 220 14.06 -2.14 10.31
C ARG A 220 14.97 -1.25 9.47
N GLN A 221 14.72 -1.17 8.16
CA GLN A 221 15.50 -0.34 7.25
C GLN A 221 15.17 1.15 7.38
N ALA A 222 13.89 1.50 7.42
CA ALA A 222 13.44 2.89 7.51
C ALA A 222 13.64 3.50 8.91
N GLY A 223 13.55 2.68 9.96
CA GLY A 223 13.40 3.14 11.35
C GLY A 223 11.98 3.65 11.64
N LEU A 224 11.66 3.89 12.89
CA LEU A 224 10.31 4.30 13.32
C LEU A 224 10.21 5.75 13.81
N ASP A 225 11.32 6.46 14.01
CA ASP A 225 11.28 7.77 14.67
C ASP A 225 10.44 8.80 13.92
N ALA A 226 10.59 8.85 12.59
CA ALA A 226 9.79 9.75 11.77
C ALA A 226 8.31 9.34 11.72
N THR A 227 8.04 8.04 11.67
CA THR A 227 6.69 7.49 11.72
C THR A 227 6.01 7.79 13.05
N ARG A 228 6.69 7.57 14.17
CA ARG A 228 6.18 7.91 15.51
C ARG A 228 5.83 9.39 15.65
N ARG A 229 6.69 10.28 15.13
CA ARG A 229 6.37 11.73 15.13
C ARG A 229 5.15 12.05 14.27
N ALA A 230 5.05 11.44 13.08
CA ALA A 230 3.92 11.68 12.17
C ALA A 230 2.59 11.19 12.74
N THR A 231 2.61 10.12 13.54
CA THR A 231 1.41 9.49 14.12
C THR A 231 1.07 10.01 15.52
N GLY A 232 1.88 10.87 16.11
CA GLY A 232 1.68 11.28 17.52
C GLY A 232 1.69 10.10 18.50
N GLY A 233 2.28 8.97 18.12
CA GLY A 233 2.38 7.75 18.93
C GLY A 233 1.26 6.73 18.72
N HIS A 234 0.28 6.99 17.84
CA HIS A 234 -0.76 6.01 17.48
C HIS A 234 -0.15 4.88 16.65
N LEU A 235 0.29 3.82 17.33
CA LEU A 235 1.03 2.72 16.77
C LEU A 235 0.57 1.39 17.35
N GLU A 236 0.19 0.45 16.47
CA GLU A 236 -0.23 -0.91 16.83
C GLU A 236 0.68 -1.91 16.09
N TRP A 237 0.86 -3.11 16.67
CA TRP A 237 1.67 -4.17 16.09
C TRP A 237 0.82 -5.41 15.80
N ILE A 238 1.04 -5.99 14.62
CA ILE A 238 0.53 -7.31 14.25
C ILE A 238 1.73 -8.24 14.03
N GLU A 239 1.65 -9.46 14.53
CA GLU A 239 2.67 -10.46 14.26
C GLU A 239 2.65 -10.82 12.76
N GLY A 240 3.76 -10.57 12.07
CA GLY A 240 3.88 -10.84 10.64
C GLY A 240 4.94 -10.01 9.97
N SER A 241 5.15 -10.28 8.68
CA SER A 241 6.10 -9.56 7.84
C SER A 241 5.52 -8.22 7.34
N HIS A 242 6.22 -7.57 6.40
CA HIS A 242 5.65 -6.45 5.62
C HIS A 242 4.28 -6.78 4.98
N LEU A 243 4.07 -8.06 4.67
CA LEU A 243 2.84 -8.56 4.06
C LEU A 243 1.84 -9.13 5.08
N TYR A 244 1.92 -8.74 6.37
CA TYR A 244 0.97 -9.19 7.39
C TYR A 244 -0.50 -8.97 7.00
N PRO A 245 -0.88 -7.95 6.19
CA PRO A 245 -2.28 -7.83 5.76
C PRO A 245 -2.76 -9.02 4.94
N MET A 246 -1.85 -9.68 4.21
CA MET A 246 -2.14 -10.91 3.46
C MET A 246 -2.00 -12.15 4.32
N GLU A 247 -1.11 -12.13 5.32
CA GLU A 247 -0.88 -13.25 6.23
C GLU A 247 -2.01 -13.38 7.27
N LYS A 248 -2.54 -12.25 7.75
CA LYS A 248 -3.54 -12.14 8.82
C LYS A 248 -4.65 -11.12 8.50
N PRO A 249 -5.47 -11.36 7.46
CA PRO A 249 -6.43 -10.37 6.98
C PRO A 249 -7.49 -9.98 8.01
N LEU A 250 -8.02 -10.94 8.80
CA LEU A 250 -9.05 -10.64 9.80
C LEU A 250 -8.50 -9.83 10.97
N GLU A 251 -7.28 -10.17 11.42
CA GLU A 251 -6.60 -9.40 12.47
C GLU A 251 -6.27 -7.99 12.00
N THR A 252 -5.84 -7.86 10.74
CA THR A 252 -5.58 -6.57 10.09
C THR A 252 -6.85 -5.71 10.04
N ALA A 253 -7.97 -6.26 9.60
CA ALA A 253 -9.24 -5.53 9.53
C ALA A 253 -9.67 -5.02 10.92
N ARG A 254 -9.59 -5.88 11.94
CA ARG A 254 -9.89 -5.49 13.33
C ARG A 254 -8.94 -4.43 13.88
N ALA A 255 -7.66 -4.49 13.55
CA ALA A 255 -6.70 -3.46 13.92
C ALA A 255 -7.00 -2.12 13.24
N VAL A 256 -7.38 -2.14 11.95
CA VAL A 256 -7.85 -0.95 11.23
C VAL A 256 -9.07 -0.34 11.92
N GLN A 257 -10.08 -1.15 12.27
CA GLN A 257 -11.27 -0.67 12.98
C GLN A 257 -10.92 -0.04 14.34
N ARG A 258 -10.05 -0.68 15.12
CA ARG A 258 -9.61 -0.11 16.42
C ARG A 258 -8.91 1.22 16.23
N MET A 259 -7.97 1.28 15.28
CA MET A 259 -7.19 2.47 14.98
C MET A 259 -8.10 3.63 14.52
N LEU A 260 -9.02 3.38 13.60
CA LEU A 260 -9.97 4.39 13.13
C LEU A 260 -10.83 4.95 14.26
N ARG A 261 -11.36 4.08 15.15
CA ARG A 261 -12.13 4.52 16.33
C ARG A 261 -11.27 5.30 17.34
N GLU A 262 -10.00 4.98 17.47
CA GLU A 262 -9.07 5.72 18.32
C GLU A 262 -8.81 7.12 17.76
N LEU A 263 -8.52 7.23 16.46
CA LEU A 263 -8.28 8.50 15.79
C LEU A 263 -9.52 9.40 15.80
N GLU A 264 -10.72 8.82 15.58
CA GLU A 264 -11.99 9.56 15.58
C GLU A 264 -12.30 10.21 16.95
N ARG A 265 -11.94 9.56 18.07
CA ARG A 265 -12.15 10.12 19.41
C ARG A 265 -11.25 11.31 19.74
N ARG A 266 -10.22 11.57 18.96
CA ARG A 266 -9.22 12.62 19.19
C ARG A 266 -9.21 13.73 18.13
N ALA A 267 -10.00 13.56 17.07
CA ALA A 267 -10.23 14.56 16.03
C ALA A 267 -11.31 15.56 16.46
#